data_0a3b33d26cae60e45cac0cfa685e3a73
#
_entry.id   0a3b33d26cae60e45cac0cfa685e3a73
#
_cell.length_a   1.000
_cell.length_b   1.000
_cell.length_c   1.000
_cell.angle_alpha   90.00
_cell.angle_beta   90.00
_cell.angle_gamma   90.00
#
_symmetry.space_group_name_H-M   'P 1'
#
loop_
_entity.id
_entity.type
_entity.pdbx_description
1 polymer ?
#
loop_
_entity_poly.entity_id
_entity_poly.type
_entity_poly.pdbx_seq_one_letter_code
_entity_poly.pdbx_strand_id
1 'polypeptide(L)'
;MIITLLDVLSFVVEWAYALLFFWILHTFLPVRKPWPLRLAAVVVCAQLSVVVIYSNDLPGLLGAMVGFFGYVAVFHRGRWMKKVAAVLVFYPALIAVNYLMQDAGSNLFFAYTGAPGEPGPGWTESDWFWSTLIHTLSLLARLGFWMGAWAFLRRKLKRIAESLTAAMWWMVDAVMLAPFVCIFIIIYFMPEEMAIVYPVCFASIFSSFGCIYVAAYICDSLQDRYRAQALEKQQAYYKDRLRDEERVRSIYHDMKNHLLVLQAQTGGSQALHQAAQDLQVQLEAYESYQHTGNEYLDIVLRDKAKAAREKGIDFTAVTPFADGGFLAPLDISTLFGNALDNAIEACEKLPQGQRLVTVKTGRVRDMLLILVENTMDPQAPAHARTTKGDTFLHGYGLANLRRTAEGYGGHVLTRGEGGVFTLKILLPIPQVEAPARAQEPVS
;
A
#
# COMPACT_ATOMS: atom_id res chain seq x y z
N MET A 1 46.87 -24.65 -6.52
CA MET A 1 46.57 -23.35 -5.85
C MET A 1 45.45 -22.57 -6.52
N ILE A 2 45.48 -22.28 -7.82
CA ILE A 2 44.40 -21.52 -8.52
C ILE A 2 43.06 -22.28 -8.52
N ILE A 3 43.10 -23.58 -8.81
CA ILE A 3 41.90 -24.44 -8.78
C ILE A 3 41.27 -24.43 -7.38
N THR A 4 42.06 -24.59 -6.32
CA THR A 4 41.58 -24.54 -4.93
C THR A 4 40.96 -23.18 -4.58
N LEU A 5 41.49 -22.09 -5.14
CA LEU A 5 40.92 -20.76 -4.96
C LEU A 5 39.56 -20.63 -5.68
N LEU A 6 39.44 -21.17 -6.90
CA LEU A 6 38.17 -21.21 -7.64
C LEU A 6 37.15 -22.10 -6.95
N ASP A 7 37.52 -23.22 -6.36
CA ASP A 7 36.64 -24.09 -5.57
C ASP A 7 36.08 -23.36 -4.34
N VAL A 8 36.92 -22.61 -3.63
CA VAL A 8 36.46 -21.77 -2.51
C VAL A 8 35.53 -20.67 -2.98
N LEU A 9 35.87 -20.05 -4.12
CA LEU A 9 35.01 -18.99 -4.69
C LEU A 9 33.64 -19.56 -5.12
N SER A 10 33.61 -20.70 -5.80
CA SER A 10 32.36 -21.35 -6.21
C SER A 10 31.49 -21.69 -4.99
N PHE A 11 32.09 -22.22 -3.92
CA PHE A 11 31.39 -22.49 -2.67
C PHE A 11 30.78 -21.22 -2.05
N VAL A 12 31.52 -20.11 -2.03
CA VAL A 12 30.99 -18.83 -1.51
C VAL A 12 29.86 -18.30 -2.38
N VAL A 13 29.98 -18.36 -3.71
CA VAL A 13 28.94 -17.92 -4.66
C VAL A 13 27.69 -18.79 -4.55
N GLU A 14 27.86 -20.08 -4.37
CA GLU A 14 26.74 -21.01 -4.16
C GLU A 14 25.91 -20.64 -2.92
N TRP A 15 26.57 -20.38 -1.80
CA TRP A 15 25.89 -19.91 -0.58
C TRP A 15 25.23 -18.53 -0.76
N ALA A 16 25.89 -17.61 -1.47
CA ALA A 16 25.32 -16.30 -1.77
C ALA A 16 24.05 -16.43 -2.63
N TYR A 17 24.07 -17.31 -3.64
CA TYR A 17 22.93 -17.63 -4.47
C TYR A 17 21.77 -18.24 -3.64
N ALA A 18 22.07 -19.22 -2.79
CA ALA A 18 21.10 -19.87 -1.93
C ALA A 18 20.45 -18.89 -0.95
N LEU A 19 21.23 -18.02 -0.34
CA LEU A 19 20.73 -16.96 0.56
C LEU A 19 19.84 -15.96 -0.18
N LEU A 20 20.20 -15.57 -1.40
CA LEU A 20 19.39 -14.70 -2.23
C LEU A 20 18.05 -15.34 -2.57
N PHE A 21 18.06 -16.61 -2.99
CA PHE A 21 16.83 -17.35 -3.30
C PHE A 21 15.94 -17.52 -2.06
N PHE A 22 16.53 -17.85 -0.92
CA PHE A 22 15.83 -17.87 0.37
C PHE A 22 15.16 -16.54 0.69
N TRP A 23 15.85 -15.42 0.45
CA TRP A 23 15.33 -14.08 0.68
C TRP A 23 14.16 -13.73 -0.23
N ILE A 24 14.23 -14.12 -1.50
CA ILE A 24 13.14 -13.96 -2.47
C ILE A 24 11.90 -14.72 -1.99
N LEU A 25 12.07 -15.98 -1.61
CA LEU A 25 10.99 -16.83 -1.14
C LEU A 25 10.42 -16.33 0.21
N HIS A 26 11.29 -15.85 1.11
CA HIS A 26 10.87 -15.25 2.38
C HIS A 26 10.01 -13.97 2.19
N THR A 27 10.28 -13.19 1.17
CA THR A 27 9.47 -12.00 0.83
C THR A 27 8.06 -12.38 0.38
N PHE A 28 7.92 -13.50 -0.30
CA PHE A 28 6.63 -14.02 -0.75
C PHE A 28 5.89 -14.79 0.37
N LEU A 29 6.60 -15.65 1.08
CA LEU A 29 6.11 -16.46 2.19
C LEU A 29 7.00 -16.28 3.42
N PRO A 30 6.52 -15.66 4.51
CA PRO A 30 7.32 -15.47 5.71
C PRO A 30 7.67 -16.80 6.39
N VAL A 31 8.92 -16.93 6.82
CA VAL A 31 9.42 -18.09 7.57
C VAL A 31 8.85 -18.08 9.00
N ARG A 32 8.72 -19.25 9.62
CA ARG A 32 8.29 -19.41 11.03
C ARG A 32 9.30 -18.75 11.97
N LYS A 33 8.80 -18.16 13.09
CA LYS A 33 9.58 -17.29 13.98
C LYS A 33 10.75 -17.93 14.74
N PRO A 34 10.73 -19.22 15.20
CA PRO A 34 11.84 -19.78 15.97
C PRO A 34 13.16 -19.71 15.21
N TRP A 35 14.22 -19.18 15.86
CA TRP A 35 15.52 -18.98 15.21
C TRP A 35 16.19 -20.30 14.72
N PRO A 36 16.12 -21.44 15.45
CA PRO A 36 16.71 -22.68 14.94
C PRO A 36 16.02 -23.17 13.68
N LEU A 37 14.69 -22.95 13.58
CA LEU A 37 13.94 -23.31 12.39
C LEU A 37 14.29 -22.42 11.18
N ARG A 38 14.66 -21.16 11.41
CA ARG A 38 15.17 -20.27 10.37
C ARG A 38 16.52 -20.70 9.84
N LEU A 39 17.42 -21.07 10.74
CA LEU A 39 18.73 -21.59 10.35
C LEU A 39 18.59 -22.88 9.54
N ALA A 40 17.78 -23.82 10.02
CA ALA A 40 17.47 -25.04 9.28
C ALA A 40 16.84 -24.76 7.92
N ALA A 41 15.93 -23.76 7.84
CA ALA A 41 15.32 -23.34 6.58
C ALA A 41 16.36 -22.81 5.58
N VAL A 42 17.34 -22.04 6.02
CA VAL A 42 18.43 -21.55 5.14
C VAL A 42 19.26 -22.71 4.62
N VAL A 43 19.66 -23.65 5.49
CA VAL A 43 20.49 -24.81 5.08
C VAL A 43 19.72 -25.70 4.09
N VAL A 44 18.45 -26.04 4.39
CA VAL A 44 17.65 -26.88 3.50
C VAL A 44 17.37 -26.14 2.16
N CYS A 45 17.11 -24.83 2.20
CA CYS A 45 16.96 -24.03 1.00
C CYS A 45 18.24 -24.03 0.14
N ALA A 46 19.41 -23.96 0.77
CA ALA A 46 20.69 -24.03 0.07
C ALA A 46 20.83 -25.34 -0.70
N GLN A 47 20.54 -26.47 -0.06
CA GLN A 47 20.61 -27.77 -0.73
C GLN A 47 19.60 -27.88 -1.90
N LEU A 48 18.37 -27.38 -1.73
CA LEU A 48 17.34 -27.45 -2.75
C LEU A 48 17.55 -26.49 -3.91
N SER A 49 18.17 -25.33 -3.69
CA SER A 49 18.38 -24.31 -4.71
C SER A 49 19.44 -24.68 -5.75
N VAL A 50 20.37 -25.54 -5.38
CA VAL A 50 21.51 -25.94 -6.22
C VAL A 50 21.25 -27.25 -6.97
N VAL A 51 20.15 -27.95 -6.62
CA VAL A 51 19.80 -29.22 -7.28
C VAL A 51 19.79 -29.07 -8.79
N VAL A 52 20.61 -29.86 -9.46
CA VAL A 52 20.56 -30.08 -10.91
C VAL A 52 19.94 -31.44 -11.12
N ILE A 53 18.93 -31.48 -11.98
CA ILE A 53 18.21 -32.71 -12.29
C ILE A 53 18.77 -33.24 -13.59
N TYR A 54 19.22 -34.49 -13.56
CA TYR A 54 19.77 -35.18 -14.74
C TYR A 54 18.65 -35.86 -15.53
N SER A 55 18.90 -36.10 -16.80
CA SER A 55 17.99 -36.83 -17.67
C SER A 55 17.70 -38.25 -17.17
N ASN A 56 16.47 -38.71 -17.35
CA ASN A 56 15.98 -40.03 -16.89
C ASN A 56 16.09 -40.31 -15.39
N ASP A 57 16.42 -39.29 -14.57
CA ASP A 57 16.42 -39.42 -13.11
C ASP A 57 15.05 -39.03 -12.52
N LEU A 58 14.05 -39.87 -12.71
CA LEU A 58 12.70 -39.69 -12.15
C LEU A 58 12.72 -39.65 -10.61
N PRO A 59 13.48 -40.55 -9.92
CA PRO A 59 13.59 -40.47 -8.44
C PRO A 59 14.16 -39.15 -7.96
N GLY A 60 15.22 -38.65 -8.58
CA GLY A 60 15.84 -37.37 -8.23
C GLY A 60 14.89 -36.20 -8.47
N LEU A 61 14.19 -36.16 -9.59
CA LEU A 61 13.19 -35.15 -9.92
C LEU A 61 12.04 -35.13 -8.91
N LEU A 62 11.42 -36.29 -8.64
CA LEU A 62 10.33 -36.41 -7.67
C LEU A 62 10.81 -36.09 -6.25
N GLY A 63 12.00 -36.54 -5.87
CA GLY A 63 12.63 -36.24 -4.59
C GLY A 63 12.85 -34.75 -4.40
N ALA A 64 13.37 -34.03 -5.39
CA ALA A 64 13.56 -32.59 -5.35
C ALA A 64 12.23 -31.84 -5.28
N MET A 65 11.22 -32.25 -6.05
CA MET A 65 9.89 -31.65 -6.06
C MET A 65 9.19 -31.85 -4.70
N VAL A 66 9.17 -33.07 -4.16
CA VAL A 66 8.61 -33.37 -2.83
C VAL A 66 9.40 -32.66 -1.74
N GLY A 67 10.72 -32.61 -1.86
CA GLY A 67 11.61 -31.88 -0.95
C GLY A 67 11.32 -30.38 -0.92
N PHE A 68 11.15 -29.74 -2.09
CA PHE A 68 10.83 -28.33 -2.16
C PHE A 68 9.42 -28.02 -1.62
N PHE A 69 8.44 -28.86 -1.93
CA PHE A 69 7.09 -28.75 -1.36
C PHE A 69 7.11 -28.93 0.15
N GLY A 70 7.79 -29.98 0.65
CA GLY A 70 7.99 -30.24 2.08
C GLY A 70 8.68 -29.10 2.79
N TYR A 71 9.72 -28.53 2.18
CA TYR A 71 10.41 -27.34 2.65
C TYR A 71 9.44 -26.15 2.87
N VAL A 72 8.67 -25.79 1.84
CA VAL A 72 7.69 -24.71 1.93
C VAL A 72 6.60 -25.03 2.97
N ALA A 73 6.14 -26.28 3.01
CA ALA A 73 5.11 -26.71 3.95
C ALA A 73 5.53 -26.59 5.42
N VAL A 74 6.76 -27.00 5.74
CA VAL A 74 7.31 -27.07 7.11
C VAL A 74 7.83 -25.72 7.58
N PHE A 75 8.65 -25.05 6.80
CA PHE A 75 9.41 -23.87 7.26
C PHE A 75 8.64 -22.56 7.08
N HIS A 76 7.70 -22.48 6.13
CA HIS A 76 7.00 -21.25 5.83
C HIS A 76 5.59 -21.18 6.45
N ARG A 77 5.12 -19.95 6.77
CA ARG A 77 3.78 -19.65 7.25
C ARG A 77 2.90 -19.22 6.08
N GLY A 78 1.61 -19.54 6.16
CA GLY A 78 0.63 -19.12 5.15
C GLY A 78 -0.43 -20.19 4.88
N ARG A 79 -1.47 -19.78 4.16
CA ARG A 79 -2.51 -20.71 3.67
C ARG A 79 -1.90 -21.66 2.64
N TRP A 80 -2.45 -22.87 2.54
CA TRP A 80 -1.96 -23.89 1.61
C TRP A 80 -1.89 -23.42 0.16
N MET A 81 -2.88 -22.67 -0.32
CA MET A 81 -2.89 -22.06 -1.66
C MET A 81 -1.63 -21.22 -1.93
N LYS A 82 -1.24 -20.35 -1.01
CA LYS A 82 0.01 -19.56 -1.16
C LYS A 82 1.27 -20.42 -1.19
N LYS A 83 1.25 -21.55 -0.48
CA LYS A 83 2.37 -22.50 -0.47
C LYS A 83 2.46 -23.25 -1.80
N VAL A 84 1.32 -23.67 -2.34
CA VAL A 84 1.24 -24.28 -3.66
C VAL A 84 1.70 -23.29 -4.73
N ALA A 85 1.19 -22.05 -4.69
CA ALA A 85 1.63 -21.00 -5.61
C ALA A 85 3.14 -20.75 -5.54
N ALA A 86 3.73 -20.74 -4.35
CA ALA A 86 5.19 -20.59 -4.22
C ALA A 86 5.96 -21.71 -4.93
N VAL A 87 5.50 -22.95 -4.81
CA VAL A 87 6.12 -24.10 -5.51
C VAL A 87 5.93 -23.97 -7.00
N LEU A 88 4.69 -23.76 -7.46
CA LEU A 88 4.38 -23.70 -8.89
C LEU A 88 5.05 -22.50 -9.62
N VAL A 89 5.27 -21.40 -8.94
CA VAL A 89 5.89 -20.21 -9.52
C VAL A 89 7.41 -20.27 -9.48
N PHE A 90 8.00 -20.61 -8.34
CA PHE A 90 9.47 -20.51 -8.18
C PHE A 90 10.21 -21.76 -8.63
N TYR A 91 9.62 -22.95 -8.47
CA TYR A 91 10.29 -24.19 -8.80
C TYR A 91 10.58 -24.36 -10.31
N PRO A 92 9.64 -24.10 -11.24
CA PRO A 92 9.94 -24.18 -12.68
C PRO A 92 11.02 -23.19 -13.12
N ALA A 93 10.95 -21.95 -12.61
CA ALA A 93 11.96 -20.93 -12.91
C ALA A 93 13.33 -21.31 -12.36
N LEU A 94 13.38 -21.85 -11.14
CA LEU A 94 14.62 -22.32 -10.50
C LEU A 94 15.29 -23.42 -11.35
N ILE A 95 14.51 -24.45 -11.71
CA ILE A 95 15.03 -25.58 -12.49
C ILE A 95 15.44 -25.12 -13.88
N ALA A 96 14.63 -24.30 -14.55
CA ALA A 96 14.95 -23.78 -15.88
C ALA A 96 16.27 -23.00 -15.89
N VAL A 97 16.47 -22.12 -14.93
CA VAL A 97 17.72 -21.34 -14.81
C VAL A 97 18.91 -22.24 -14.51
N ASN A 98 18.75 -23.18 -13.57
CA ASN A 98 19.84 -24.12 -13.21
C ASN A 98 20.23 -24.99 -14.41
N TYR A 99 19.24 -25.53 -15.13
CA TYR A 99 19.46 -26.34 -16.32
C TYR A 99 20.17 -25.55 -17.42
N LEU A 100 19.62 -24.39 -17.82
CA LEU A 100 20.21 -23.56 -18.87
C LEU A 100 21.67 -23.19 -18.60
N MET A 101 21.98 -22.78 -17.36
CA MET A 101 23.32 -22.35 -17.00
C MET A 101 24.28 -23.54 -16.89
N GLN A 102 23.81 -24.70 -16.44
CA GLN A 102 24.61 -25.91 -16.37
C GLN A 102 24.90 -26.46 -17.77
N ASP A 103 23.89 -26.57 -18.62
CA ASP A 103 24.02 -27.11 -19.96
C ASP A 103 24.88 -26.19 -20.85
N ALA A 104 24.64 -24.87 -20.82
CA ALA A 104 25.47 -23.90 -21.54
C ALA A 104 26.94 -23.95 -21.06
N GLY A 105 27.17 -24.11 -19.76
CA GLY A 105 28.49 -24.28 -19.21
C GLY A 105 29.19 -25.56 -19.69
N SER A 106 28.47 -26.68 -19.67
CA SER A 106 28.97 -27.97 -20.15
C SER A 106 29.31 -27.94 -21.65
N ASN A 107 28.40 -27.38 -22.46
CA ASN A 107 28.65 -27.23 -23.91
C ASN A 107 29.86 -26.34 -24.22
N LEU A 108 30.01 -25.24 -23.47
CA LEU A 108 31.15 -24.35 -23.60
C LEU A 108 32.45 -25.08 -23.22
N PHE A 109 32.43 -25.85 -22.13
CA PHE A 109 33.60 -26.64 -21.68
C PHE A 109 34.06 -27.63 -22.74
N PHE A 110 33.14 -28.49 -23.22
CA PHE A 110 33.50 -29.51 -24.20
C PHE A 110 33.88 -28.92 -25.55
N ALA A 111 33.26 -27.83 -26.00
CA ALA A 111 33.64 -27.14 -27.23
C ALA A 111 35.02 -26.50 -27.15
N TYR A 112 35.45 -26.05 -25.97
CA TYR A 112 36.74 -25.38 -25.79
C TYR A 112 37.88 -26.37 -25.53
N THR A 113 37.65 -27.38 -24.66
CA THR A 113 38.74 -28.29 -24.22
C THR A 113 38.86 -29.52 -25.10
N GLY A 114 37.77 -29.97 -25.72
CA GLY A 114 37.74 -31.27 -26.41
C GLY A 114 37.95 -32.45 -25.48
N ALA A 115 37.76 -32.25 -24.16
CA ALA A 115 37.98 -33.28 -23.15
C ALA A 115 37.10 -34.50 -23.38
N PRO A 116 37.58 -35.73 -23.10
CA PRO A 116 36.78 -36.91 -23.23
C PRO A 116 35.70 -36.96 -22.10
N GLY A 117 34.44 -36.99 -22.48
CA GLY A 117 33.27 -37.34 -21.65
C GLY A 117 33.24 -36.85 -20.20
N GLU A 118 32.88 -37.75 -19.29
CA GLU A 118 32.78 -37.45 -17.86
C GLU A 118 34.13 -37.27 -17.17
N PRO A 119 34.16 -36.45 -16.07
CA PRO A 119 35.36 -36.26 -15.27
C PRO A 119 35.99 -37.59 -14.84
N GLY A 120 37.26 -37.81 -15.21
CA GLY A 120 37.92 -39.07 -14.93
C GLY A 120 39.42 -39.08 -15.19
N PRO A 121 40.04 -40.25 -15.19
CA PRO A 121 41.51 -40.41 -15.31
C PRO A 121 42.11 -39.85 -16.61
N GLY A 122 41.29 -39.55 -17.62
CA GLY A 122 41.72 -38.95 -18.89
C GLY A 122 41.77 -37.43 -18.90
N TRP A 123 41.38 -36.75 -17.84
CA TRP A 123 41.36 -35.29 -17.76
C TRP A 123 42.74 -34.76 -17.39
N THR A 124 43.19 -33.73 -18.08
CA THR A 124 44.41 -32.99 -17.79
C THR A 124 44.20 -31.95 -16.68
N GLU A 125 45.25 -31.39 -16.10
CA GLU A 125 45.14 -30.26 -15.15
C GLU A 125 44.46 -29.05 -15.79
N SER A 126 44.63 -28.84 -17.08
CA SER A 126 43.95 -27.79 -17.84
C SER A 126 42.44 -28.03 -17.91
N ASP A 127 41.98 -29.26 -18.09
CA ASP A 127 40.57 -29.60 -18.15
C ASP A 127 39.90 -29.36 -16.79
N TRP A 128 40.55 -29.75 -15.70
CA TRP A 128 40.08 -29.45 -14.35
C TRP A 128 40.00 -27.95 -14.08
N PHE A 129 40.99 -27.17 -14.51
CA PHE A 129 40.98 -25.72 -14.35
C PHE A 129 39.77 -25.10 -15.13
N TRP A 130 39.59 -25.44 -16.41
CA TRP A 130 38.52 -24.90 -17.22
C TRP A 130 37.14 -25.34 -16.73
N SER A 131 36.99 -26.57 -16.29
CA SER A 131 35.72 -27.07 -15.69
C SER A 131 35.34 -26.26 -14.46
N THR A 132 36.30 -26.08 -13.51
CA THR A 132 36.06 -25.30 -12.29
C THR A 132 35.78 -23.82 -12.60
N LEU A 133 36.51 -23.22 -13.55
CA LEU A 133 36.28 -21.84 -13.95
C LEU A 133 34.90 -21.63 -14.56
N ILE A 134 34.53 -22.49 -15.54
CA ILE A 134 33.24 -22.40 -16.20
C ILE A 134 32.09 -22.66 -15.22
N HIS A 135 32.23 -23.63 -14.31
CA HIS A 135 31.30 -23.88 -13.23
C HIS A 135 31.12 -22.63 -12.34
N THR A 136 32.20 -22.00 -11.92
CA THR A 136 32.17 -20.75 -11.12
C THR A 136 31.47 -19.61 -11.86
N LEU A 137 31.75 -19.44 -13.16
CA LEU A 137 31.08 -18.44 -14.00
C LEU A 137 29.59 -18.74 -14.16
N SER A 138 29.21 -20.00 -14.31
CA SER A 138 27.82 -20.43 -14.34
C SER A 138 27.06 -20.08 -13.05
N LEU A 139 27.69 -20.29 -11.89
CA LEU A 139 27.11 -19.88 -10.59
C LEU A 139 26.98 -18.37 -10.46
N LEU A 140 27.98 -17.61 -10.92
CA LEU A 140 27.91 -16.14 -10.95
C LEU A 140 26.78 -15.64 -11.86
N ALA A 141 26.58 -16.28 -13.02
CA ALA A 141 25.48 -15.96 -13.92
C ALA A 141 24.10 -16.24 -13.28
N ARG A 142 23.95 -17.37 -12.57
CA ARG A 142 22.74 -17.69 -11.79
C ARG A 142 22.50 -16.64 -10.71
N LEU A 143 23.53 -16.28 -9.94
CA LEU A 143 23.44 -15.24 -8.91
C LEU A 143 23.00 -13.89 -9.52
N GLY A 144 23.64 -13.47 -10.63
CA GLY A 144 23.28 -12.25 -11.35
C GLY A 144 21.84 -12.24 -11.84
N PHE A 145 21.38 -13.35 -12.42
CA PHE A 145 20.00 -13.51 -12.85
C PHE A 145 19.01 -13.32 -11.69
N TRP A 146 19.22 -14.00 -10.56
CA TRP A 146 18.30 -13.90 -9.42
C TRP A 146 18.42 -12.55 -8.69
N MET A 147 19.56 -11.87 -8.73
CA MET A 147 19.70 -10.49 -8.28
C MET A 147 18.82 -9.54 -9.13
N GLY A 148 18.87 -9.69 -10.46
CA GLY A 148 18.00 -8.96 -11.37
C GLY A 148 16.52 -9.25 -11.13
N ALA A 149 16.17 -10.53 -10.99
CA ALA A 149 14.81 -10.96 -10.66
C ALA A 149 14.32 -10.37 -9.33
N TRP A 150 15.16 -10.39 -8.29
CA TRP A 150 14.87 -9.77 -7.01
C TRP A 150 14.62 -8.26 -7.12
N ALA A 151 15.53 -7.53 -7.80
CA ALA A 151 15.39 -6.10 -7.98
C ALA A 151 14.06 -5.72 -8.66
N PHE A 152 13.66 -6.52 -9.66
CA PHE A 152 12.43 -6.32 -10.43
C PHE A 152 11.16 -6.75 -9.67
N LEU A 153 11.20 -7.87 -8.94
CA LEU A 153 10.01 -8.51 -8.37
C LEU A 153 9.74 -8.13 -6.92
N ARG A 154 10.72 -7.69 -6.12
CA ARG A 154 10.60 -7.50 -4.67
C ARG A 154 9.37 -6.72 -4.22
N ARG A 155 9.06 -5.60 -4.92
CA ARG A 155 7.89 -4.74 -4.60
C ARG A 155 6.57 -5.43 -4.94
N LYS A 156 6.55 -6.15 -6.08
CA LYS A 156 5.37 -6.86 -6.59
C LYS A 156 5.04 -8.08 -5.73
N LEU A 157 6.05 -8.88 -5.37
CA LEU A 157 5.89 -10.06 -4.52
C LEU A 157 5.26 -9.73 -3.16
N LYS A 158 5.76 -8.67 -2.50
CA LYS A 158 5.20 -8.22 -1.22
C LYS A 158 3.72 -7.82 -1.37
N ARG A 159 3.40 -7.08 -2.42
CA ARG A 159 2.04 -6.60 -2.69
C ARG A 159 1.07 -7.76 -2.96
N ILE A 160 1.45 -8.70 -3.82
CA ILE A 160 0.66 -9.90 -4.12
C ILE A 160 0.40 -10.73 -2.86
N ALA A 161 1.44 -10.94 -2.06
CA ALA A 161 1.35 -11.74 -0.85
C ALA A 161 0.32 -11.20 0.16
N GLU A 162 0.10 -9.87 0.19
CA GLU A 162 -0.81 -9.19 1.11
C GLU A 162 -2.22 -9.00 0.54
N SER A 163 -2.38 -8.89 -0.79
CA SER A 163 -3.62 -8.39 -1.42
C SER A 163 -4.48 -9.46 -2.09
N LEU A 164 -3.94 -10.62 -2.48
CA LEU A 164 -4.70 -11.64 -3.21
C LEU A 164 -5.72 -12.38 -2.32
N THR A 165 -6.94 -12.51 -2.84
CA THR A 165 -7.98 -13.37 -2.27
C THR A 165 -7.72 -14.85 -2.53
N ALA A 166 -8.44 -15.74 -1.82
CA ALA A 166 -8.31 -17.18 -2.03
C ALA A 166 -8.65 -17.61 -3.47
N ALA A 167 -9.67 -17.02 -4.06
CA ALA A 167 -10.05 -17.33 -5.45
C ALA A 167 -8.96 -16.94 -6.46
N MET A 168 -8.32 -15.78 -6.25
CA MET A 168 -7.21 -15.34 -7.12
C MET A 168 -5.98 -16.24 -6.98
N TRP A 169 -5.70 -16.79 -5.79
CA TRP A 169 -4.63 -17.76 -5.62
C TRP A 169 -4.88 -19.04 -6.44
N TRP A 170 -6.12 -19.54 -6.46
CA TRP A 170 -6.47 -20.68 -7.32
C TRP A 170 -6.28 -20.41 -8.81
N MET A 171 -6.56 -19.17 -9.26
CA MET A 171 -6.30 -18.79 -10.66
C MET A 171 -4.80 -18.77 -10.97
N VAL A 172 -3.99 -18.22 -10.07
CA VAL A 172 -2.52 -18.24 -10.20
C VAL A 172 -2.01 -19.69 -10.26
N ASP A 173 -2.46 -20.55 -9.36
CA ASP A 173 -2.06 -21.95 -9.30
C ASP A 173 -2.44 -22.70 -10.59
N ALA A 174 -3.66 -22.47 -11.12
CA ALA A 174 -4.12 -23.07 -12.35
C ALA A 174 -3.29 -22.66 -13.59
N VAL A 175 -2.94 -21.36 -13.69
CA VAL A 175 -2.11 -20.84 -14.79
C VAL A 175 -0.68 -21.37 -14.69
N MET A 176 -0.12 -21.47 -13.49
CA MET A 176 1.26 -21.92 -13.27
C MET A 176 1.43 -23.44 -13.38
N LEU A 177 0.34 -24.20 -13.41
CA LEU A 177 0.42 -25.65 -13.58
C LEU A 177 1.00 -26.04 -14.96
N ALA A 178 0.69 -25.28 -16.01
CA ALA A 178 1.18 -25.58 -17.36
C ALA A 178 2.70 -25.49 -17.49
N PRO A 179 3.39 -24.37 -17.13
CA PRO A 179 4.84 -24.31 -17.17
C PRO A 179 5.52 -25.32 -16.23
N PHE A 180 4.87 -25.64 -15.11
CA PHE A 180 5.34 -26.68 -14.20
C PHE A 180 5.34 -28.06 -14.88
N VAL A 181 4.24 -28.42 -15.52
CA VAL A 181 4.14 -29.70 -16.25
C VAL A 181 5.09 -29.75 -17.46
N CYS A 182 5.24 -28.62 -18.18
CA CYS A 182 6.15 -28.54 -19.31
C CYS A 182 7.61 -28.80 -18.90
N ILE A 183 8.07 -28.16 -17.82
CA ILE A 183 9.45 -28.36 -17.32
C ILE A 183 9.66 -29.82 -16.88
N PHE A 184 8.63 -30.43 -16.23
CA PHE A 184 8.68 -31.84 -15.84
C PHE A 184 8.84 -32.77 -17.04
N ILE A 185 8.03 -32.59 -18.08
CA ILE A 185 8.08 -33.38 -19.28
C ILE A 185 9.45 -33.28 -19.96
N ILE A 186 10.00 -32.06 -20.04
CA ILE A 186 11.30 -31.84 -20.69
C ILE A 186 12.42 -32.49 -19.93
N ILE A 187 12.48 -32.36 -18.64
CA ILE A 187 13.54 -32.96 -17.83
C ILE A 187 13.45 -34.47 -17.86
N TYR A 188 12.25 -35.02 -17.88
CA TYR A 188 12.05 -36.49 -17.88
C TYR A 188 12.34 -37.13 -19.22
N PHE A 189 11.77 -36.60 -20.31
CA PHE A 189 11.89 -37.23 -21.64
C PHE A 189 13.15 -36.81 -22.39
N MET A 190 13.78 -35.71 -22.01
CA MET A 190 14.93 -35.09 -22.64
C MET A 190 14.92 -35.28 -24.16
N PRO A 191 14.30 -34.43 -24.94
CA PRO A 191 14.43 -34.49 -26.37
C PRO A 191 15.91 -34.39 -26.71
N GLU A 192 16.43 -35.29 -27.53
CA GLU A 192 17.82 -35.31 -27.99
C GLU A 192 18.22 -33.99 -28.68
N GLU A 193 17.23 -33.19 -29.08
CA GLU A 193 17.42 -31.90 -29.71
C GLU A 193 17.32 -30.76 -28.67
N MET A 194 18.44 -30.18 -28.29
CA MET A 194 18.53 -29.02 -27.41
C MET A 194 17.72 -27.80 -27.91
N ALA A 195 17.47 -27.72 -29.20
CA ALA A 195 16.65 -26.69 -29.83
C ALA A 195 15.22 -26.60 -29.23
N ILE A 196 14.71 -27.66 -28.62
CA ILE A 196 13.39 -27.69 -27.96
C ILE A 196 13.49 -27.30 -26.48
N VAL A 197 14.56 -27.74 -25.83
CA VAL A 197 14.74 -27.57 -24.36
C VAL A 197 14.89 -26.09 -23.98
N TYR A 198 15.72 -25.35 -24.70
CA TYR A 198 15.98 -23.94 -24.40
C TYR A 198 14.72 -23.06 -24.53
N PRO A 199 13.97 -23.09 -25.63
CA PRO A 199 12.74 -22.33 -25.73
C PRO A 199 11.73 -22.62 -24.59
N VAL A 200 11.62 -23.87 -24.14
CA VAL A 200 10.70 -24.22 -23.07
C VAL A 200 11.20 -23.78 -21.70
N CYS A 201 12.50 -23.83 -21.44
CA CYS A 201 13.09 -23.22 -20.24
C CYS A 201 12.82 -21.71 -20.20
N PHE A 202 13.04 -21.00 -21.31
CA PHE A 202 12.70 -19.58 -21.42
C PHE A 202 11.20 -19.33 -21.23
N ALA A 203 10.33 -20.12 -21.87
CA ALA A 203 8.89 -20.02 -21.72
C ALA A 203 8.46 -20.22 -20.25
N SER A 204 9.06 -21.16 -19.53
CA SER A 204 8.80 -21.40 -18.11
C SER A 204 9.21 -20.22 -17.23
N ILE A 205 10.38 -19.63 -17.49
CA ILE A 205 10.86 -18.43 -16.79
C ILE A 205 9.93 -17.25 -17.06
N PHE A 206 9.62 -16.96 -18.33
CA PHE A 206 8.73 -15.87 -18.72
C PHE A 206 7.31 -16.04 -18.15
N SER A 207 6.78 -17.28 -18.19
CA SER A 207 5.47 -17.59 -17.61
C SER A 207 5.44 -17.34 -16.11
N SER A 208 6.46 -17.79 -15.37
CA SER A 208 6.58 -17.59 -13.92
C SER A 208 6.60 -16.10 -13.57
N PHE A 209 7.48 -15.32 -14.21
CA PHE A 209 7.60 -13.88 -13.94
C PHE A 209 6.43 -13.08 -14.50
N GLY A 210 5.91 -13.47 -15.65
CA GLY A 210 4.72 -12.89 -16.26
C GLY A 210 3.49 -13.06 -15.38
N CYS A 211 3.29 -14.24 -14.80
CA CYS A 211 2.20 -14.49 -13.87
C CYS A 211 2.28 -13.59 -12.62
N ILE A 212 3.47 -13.44 -12.03
CA ILE A 212 3.68 -12.50 -10.92
C ILE A 212 3.35 -11.07 -11.35
N TYR A 213 3.78 -10.67 -12.54
CA TYR A 213 3.52 -9.33 -13.05
C TYR A 213 2.02 -9.07 -13.25
N VAL A 214 1.32 -9.99 -13.91
CA VAL A 214 -0.13 -9.91 -14.17
C VAL A 214 -0.91 -9.92 -12.86
N ALA A 215 -0.56 -10.79 -11.91
CA ALA A 215 -1.18 -10.82 -10.60
C ALA A 215 -1.02 -9.49 -9.85
N ALA A 216 0.18 -8.88 -9.89
CA ALA A 216 0.43 -7.57 -9.30
C ALA A 216 -0.41 -6.47 -9.98
N TYR A 217 -0.47 -6.47 -11.31
CA TYR A 217 -1.26 -5.51 -12.08
C TYR A 217 -2.75 -5.61 -11.75
N ILE A 218 -3.29 -6.83 -11.64
CA ILE A 218 -4.69 -7.04 -11.25
C ILE A 218 -4.94 -6.50 -9.84
N CYS A 219 -4.04 -6.75 -8.88
CA CYS A 219 -4.15 -6.20 -7.53
C CYS A 219 -4.18 -4.67 -7.53
N ASP A 220 -3.29 -4.03 -8.27
CA ASP A 220 -3.23 -2.58 -8.38
C ASP A 220 -4.51 -2.01 -9.01
N SER A 221 -4.96 -2.59 -10.13
CA SER A 221 -6.17 -2.18 -10.84
C SER A 221 -7.44 -2.31 -9.96
N LEU A 222 -7.56 -3.39 -9.19
CA LEU A 222 -8.67 -3.57 -8.26
C LEU A 222 -8.62 -2.54 -7.12
N GLN A 223 -7.45 -2.29 -6.56
CA GLN A 223 -7.30 -1.30 -5.50
C GLN A 223 -7.66 0.11 -5.97
N ASP A 224 -7.26 0.47 -7.18
CA ASP A 224 -7.59 1.77 -7.77
C ASP A 224 -9.10 1.90 -8.05
N ARG A 225 -9.75 0.83 -8.52
CA ARG A 225 -11.22 0.80 -8.68
C ARG A 225 -11.94 0.96 -7.35
N TYR A 226 -11.52 0.27 -6.30
CA TYR A 226 -12.13 0.42 -4.96
C TYR A 226 -11.95 1.85 -4.41
N ARG A 227 -10.78 2.46 -4.63
CA ARG A 227 -10.54 3.85 -4.25
C ARG A 227 -11.44 4.83 -5.02
N ALA A 228 -11.56 4.65 -6.34
CA ALA A 228 -12.44 5.46 -7.17
C ALA A 228 -13.91 5.36 -6.73
N GLN A 229 -14.40 4.15 -6.48
CA GLN A 229 -15.77 3.94 -5.99
C GLN A 229 -15.99 4.55 -4.59
N ALA A 230 -15.02 4.46 -3.69
CA ALA A 230 -15.13 5.07 -2.37
C ALA A 230 -15.20 6.60 -2.47
N LEU A 231 -14.39 7.18 -3.35
CA LEU A 231 -14.39 8.62 -3.61
C LEU A 231 -15.72 9.09 -4.21
N GLU A 232 -16.24 8.35 -5.20
CA GLU A 232 -17.53 8.65 -5.82
C GLU A 232 -18.69 8.62 -4.82
N LYS A 233 -18.74 7.60 -3.96
CA LYS A 233 -19.73 7.52 -2.88
C LYS A 233 -19.61 8.68 -1.90
N GLN A 234 -18.40 9.09 -1.57
CA GLN A 234 -18.17 10.23 -0.70
C GLN A 234 -18.66 11.54 -1.35
N GLN A 235 -18.36 11.74 -2.63
CA GLN A 235 -18.86 12.91 -3.38
C GLN A 235 -20.40 12.93 -3.47
N ALA A 236 -21.02 11.78 -3.75
CA ALA A 236 -22.47 11.68 -3.79
C ALA A 236 -23.11 12.03 -2.43
N TYR A 237 -22.54 11.50 -1.34
CA TYR A 237 -23.00 11.83 0.02
C TYR A 237 -22.97 13.33 0.32
N TYR A 238 -21.85 14.02 -0.01
CA TYR A 238 -21.75 15.45 0.20
C TYR A 238 -22.70 16.26 -0.68
N LYS A 239 -22.89 15.82 -1.93
CA LYS A 239 -23.85 16.47 -2.84
C LYS A 239 -25.29 16.36 -2.34
N ASP A 240 -25.68 15.22 -1.81
CA ASP A 240 -27.00 15.04 -1.23
C ASP A 240 -27.19 15.88 0.04
N ARG A 241 -26.15 15.95 0.88
CA ARG A 241 -26.16 16.81 2.08
C ARG A 241 -26.31 18.29 1.73
N LEU A 242 -25.61 18.75 0.70
CA LEU A 242 -25.77 20.14 0.21
C LEU A 242 -27.20 20.42 -0.22
N ARG A 243 -27.82 19.51 -1.00
CA ARG A 243 -29.21 19.66 -1.44
C ARG A 243 -30.21 19.69 -0.28
N ASP A 244 -30.01 18.82 0.70
CA ASP A 244 -30.84 18.81 1.89
C ASP A 244 -30.73 20.12 2.68
N GLU A 245 -29.53 20.69 2.77
CA GLU A 245 -29.27 21.95 3.46
C GLU A 245 -29.90 23.13 2.72
N GLU A 246 -29.73 23.22 1.39
CA GLU A 246 -30.40 24.22 0.56
C GLU A 246 -31.92 24.15 0.74
N ARG A 247 -32.48 22.95 0.80
CA ARG A 247 -33.92 22.74 1.02
C ARG A 247 -34.35 23.20 2.41
N VAL A 248 -33.60 22.87 3.44
CA VAL A 248 -33.87 23.33 4.80
C VAL A 248 -33.79 24.86 4.88
N ARG A 249 -32.76 25.48 4.28
CA ARG A 249 -32.59 26.93 4.21
C ARG A 249 -33.75 27.62 3.52
N SER A 250 -34.26 27.07 2.40
CA SER A 250 -35.45 27.58 1.73
C SER A 250 -36.67 27.53 2.63
N ILE A 251 -36.90 26.44 3.34
CA ILE A 251 -38.01 26.29 4.28
C ILE A 251 -37.94 27.35 5.41
N TYR A 252 -36.74 27.55 5.97
CA TYR A 252 -36.52 28.59 7.00
C TYR A 252 -36.78 30.00 6.51
N HIS A 253 -36.29 30.31 5.30
CA HIS A 253 -36.55 31.62 4.68
C HIS A 253 -38.06 31.85 4.46
N ASP A 254 -38.78 30.85 4.01
CA ASP A 254 -40.22 30.94 3.80
C ASP A 254 -40.99 31.07 5.12
N MET A 255 -40.57 30.31 6.17
CA MET A 255 -41.12 30.46 7.52
C MET A 255 -40.88 31.86 8.11
N LYS A 256 -39.70 32.44 7.92
CA LYS A 256 -39.38 33.81 8.37
C LYS A 256 -40.25 34.84 7.69
N ASN A 257 -40.45 34.70 6.38
CA ASN A 257 -41.34 35.57 5.62
C ASN A 257 -42.82 35.45 6.08
N HIS A 258 -43.30 34.24 6.34
CA HIS A 258 -44.63 34.01 6.87
C HIS A 258 -44.83 34.62 8.28
N LEU A 259 -43.81 34.51 9.15
CA LEU A 259 -43.85 35.14 10.48
C LEU A 259 -43.89 36.66 10.41
N LEU A 260 -43.11 37.28 9.52
CA LEU A 260 -43.14 38.73 9.30
C LEU A 260 -44.52 39.22 8.82
N VAL A 261 -45.18 38.47 7.92
CA VAL A 261 -46.54 38.77 7.44
C VAL A 261 -47.57 38.63 8.55
N LEU A 262 -47.46 37.56 9.37
CA LEU A 262 -48.35 37.36 10.52
C LEU A 262 -48.16 38.46 11.59
N GLN A 263 -46.95 38.90 11.87
CA GLN A 263 -46.67 40.03 12.77
C GLN A 263 -47.31 41.34 12.26
N ALA A 264 -47.26 41.58 10.95
CA ALA A 264 -47.85 42.78 10.33
C ALA A 264 -49.39 42.78 10.35
N GLN A 265 -50.02 41.60 10.29
CA GLN A 265 -51.47 41.44 10.27
C GLN A 265 -52.14 41.41 11.65
N THR A 266 -51.38 41.12 12.73
CA THR A 266 -51.91 40.99 14.10
C THR A 266 -51.80 42.29 14.89
N GLY A 267 -52.53 43.30 14.51
CA GLY A 267 -52.65 44.55 15.26
C GLY A 267 -53.52 44.41 16.52
N GLY A 268 -53.06 43.67 17.59
CA GLY A 268 -53.75 43.71 18.82
C GLY A 268 -53.61 42.60 19.87
N SER A 269 -52.95 41.51 19.58
CA SER A 269 -52.76 40.45 20.60
C SER A 269 -51.30 40.34 21.03
N GLN A 270 -51.02 40.85 22.23
CA GLN A 270 -49.68 40.87 22.83
C GLN A 270 -49.06 39.45 23.00
N ALA A 271 -49.92 38.43 23.24
CA ALA A 271 -49.50 37.03 23.36
C ALA A 271 -49.01 36.42 22.01
N LEU A 272 -49.66 36.78 20.90
CA LEU A 272 -49.29 36.32 19.57
C LEU A 272 -48.00 36.98 19.07
N HIS A 273 -47.82 38.27 19.43
CA HIS A 273 -46.61 39.02 19.12
C HIS A 273 -45.37 38.43 19.86
N GLN A 274 -45.58 38.05 21.12
CA GLN A 274 -44.54 37.43 21.93
C GLN A 274 -44.16 36.03 21.45
N ALA A 275 -45.13 35.20 21.08
CA ALA A 275 -44.90 33.87 20.50
C ALA A 275 -44.19 33.95 19.14
N ALA A 276 -44.52 34.90 18.29
CA ALA A 276 -43.83 35.12 17.02
C ALA A 276 -42.38 35.62 17.20
N GLN A 277 -42.16 36.46 18.23
CA GLN A 277 -40.84 36.95 18.58
C GLN A 277 -39.94 35.84 19.17
N ASP A 278 -40.50 34.96 20.02
CA ASP A 278 -39.79 33.78 20.56
C ASP A 278 -39.45 32.78 19.43
N LEU A 279 -40.31 32.60 18.47
CA LEU A 279 -40.06 31.76 17.31
C LEU A 279 -39.00 32.35 16.38
N GLN A 280 -39.02 33.69 16.23
CA GLN A 280 -37.97 34.41 15.47
C GLN A 280 -36.60 34.29 16.12
N VAL A 281 -36.52 34.43 17.45
CA VAL A 281 -35.25 34.22 18.22
C VAL A 281 -34.76 32.79 18.10
N GLN A 282 -35.67 31.79 18.11
CA GLN A 282 -35.27 30.39 17.86
C GLN A 282 -34.77 30.15 16.43
N LEU A 283 -35.38 30.79 15.43
CA LEU A 283 -34.96 30.75 14.04
C LEU A 283 -33.59 31.44 13.84
N GLU A 284 -33.39 32.62 14.46
CA GLU A 284 -32.13 33.34 14.42
C GLU A 284 -31.02 32.58 15.17
N ALA A 285 -31.31 31.91 16.28
CA ALA A 285 -30.36 31.04 16.98
C ALA A 285 -30.01 29.81 16.14
N TYR A 286 -30.87 29.34 15.25
CA TYR A 286 -30.55 28.27 14.28
C TYR A 286 -29.72 28.79 13.11
N GLU A 287 -29.92 30.04 12.66
CA GLU A 287 -29.11 30.70 11.62
C GLU A 287 -27.69 31.10 12.14
N SER A 288 -27.55 31.37 13.44
CA SER A 288 -26.32 31.87 14.05
C SER A 288 -25.17 30.83 14.18
N TYR A 289 -25.36 29.61 13.69
CA TYR A 289 -24.26 28.67 13.57
C TYR A 289 -23.28 29.15 12.49
N GLN A 290 -22.31 29.89 12.95
CA GLN A 290 -21.03 30.26 12.35
C GLN A 290 -20.98 30.32 10.81
N HIS A 291 -21.18 31.51 10.26
CA HIS A 291 -20.79 31.81 8.90
C HIS A 291 -19.25 31.94 8.85
N THR A 292 -18.57 30.88 8.42
CA THR A 292 -17.13 30.90 8.21
C THR A 292 -16.73 31.68 6.95
N GLY A 293 -17.68 31.96 6.06
CA GLY A 293 -17.48 32.48 4.71
C GLY A 293 -17.33 31.38 3.65
N ASN A 294 -17.48 30.10 4.04
CA ASN A 294 -17.42 28.96 3.15
C ASN A 294 -18.51 27.93 3.52
N GLU A 295 -19.48 27.74 2.64
CA GLU A 295 -20.64 26.87 2.88
C GLU A 295 -20.27 25.42 3.18
N TYR A 296 -19.22 24.89 2.53
CA TYR A 296 -18.75 23.52 2.77
C TYR A 296 -18.15 23.33 4.16
N LEU A 297 -17.40 24.35 4.64
CA LEU A 297 -16.85 24.32 5.99
C LEU A 297 -17.95 24.45 7.04
N ASP A 298 -18.95 25.29 6.79
CA ASP A 298 -20.11 25.47 7.68
C ASP A 298 -20.84 24.13 7.91
N ILE A 299 -21.02 23.32 6.83
CA ILE A 299 -21.62 22.00 6.91
C ILE A 299 -20.78 21.04 7.76
N VAL A 300 -19.49 20.98 7.49
CA VAL A 300 -18.57 20.08 8.22
C VAL A 300 -18.52 20.44 9.69
N LEU A 301 -18.42 21.72 10.03
CA LEU A 301 -18.35 22.18 11.43
C LEU A 301 -19.66 21.90 12.17
N ARG A 302 -20.81 22.11 11.53
CA ARG A 302 -22.13 21.82 12.11
C ARG A 302 -22.32 20.34 12.43
N ASP A 303 -21.97 19.47 11.48
CA ASP A 303 -22.05 18.01 11.65
C ASP A 303 -21.15 17.55 12.81
N LYS A 304 -19.91 18.04 12.86
CA LYS A 304 -18.95 17.69 13.91
C LYS A 304 -19.30 18.29 15.27
N ALA A 305 -19.79 19.51 15.31
CA ALA A 305 -20.29 20.13 16.55
C ALA A 305 -21.48 19.35 17.14
N LYS A 306 -22.41 18.86 16.28
CA LYS A 306 -23.51 18.00 16.70
C LYS A 306 -22.98 16.68 17.28
N ALA A 307 -22.08 16.00 16.57
CA ALA A 307 -21.48 14.75 17.01
C ALA A 307 -20.72 14.92 18.34
N ALA A 308 -19.99 16.03 18.53
CA ALA A 308 -19.28 16.37 19.75
C ALA A 308 -20.27 16.56 20.93
N ARG A 309 -21.35 17.29 20.71
CA ARG A 309 -22.41 17.53 21.72
C ARG A 309 -23.07 16.24 22.18
N GLU A 310 -23.42 15.35 21.24
CA GLU A 310 -24.00 14.04 21.56
C GLU A 310 -23.08 13.18 22.45
N LYS A 311 -21.77 13.41 22.38
CA LYS A 311 -20.74 12.70 23.16
C LYS A 311 -20.29 13.47 24.42
N GLY A 312 -20.96 14.58 24.75
CA GLY A 312 -20.62 15.41 25.93
C GLY A 312 -19.24 16.06 25.82
N ILE A 313 -18.85 16.48 24.61
CA ILE A 313 -17.59 17.16 24.32
C ILE A 313 -17.90 18.66 24.15
N ASP A 314 -17.15 19.53 24.88
CA ASP A 314 -17.21 20.96 24.67
C ASP A 314 -16.49 21.31 23.34
N PHE A 315 -17.24 21.93 22.42
CA PHE A 315 -16.77 22.20 21.07
C PHE A 315 -16.80 23.69 20.78
N THR A 316 -15.63 24.27 20.53
CA THR A 316 -15.50 25.68 20.18
C THR A 316 -14.82 25.84 18.82
N ALA A 317 -15.40 26.62 17.92
CA ALA A 317 -14.82 26.92 16.63
C ALA A 317 -14.78 28.44 16.38
N VAL A 318 -13.59 28.95 16.03
CA VAL A 318 -13.33 30.34 15.60
C VAL A 318 -12.66 30.26 14.24
N THR A 319 -13.48 30.28 13.19
CA THR A 319 -13.03 29.86 11.84
C THR A 319 -13.37 30.88 10.75
N PRO A 320 -12.78 32.09 10.76
CA PRO A 320 -12.85 32.96 9.59
C PRO A 320 -12.12 32.27 8.41
N PHE A 321 -12.82 32.00 7.32
CA PHE A 321 -12.32 31.17 6.23
C PHE A 321 -12.41 31.83 4.84
N ALA A 322 -12.51 33.14 4.79
CA ALA A 322 -12.57 33.90 3.54
C ALA A 322 -11.36 33.61 2.61
N ASP A 323 -10.18 33.39 3.21
CA ASP A 323 -8.94 33.06 2.49
C ASP A 323 -8.86 31.60 2.02
N GLY A 324 -9.82 30.76 2.37
CA GLY A 324 -9.86 29.33 2.01
C GLY A 324 -10.57 28.99 0.70
N GLY A 325 -10.97 29.99 -0.08
CA GLY A 325 -11.72 29.81 -1.34
C GLY A 325 -10.96 29.06 -2.46
N PHE A 326 -9.67 28.88 -2.32
CA PHE A 326 -8.84 28.10 -3.26
C PHE A 326 -8.93 26.58 -3.01
N LEU A 327 -9.46 26.15 -1.89
CA LEU A 327 -9.59 24.73 -1.55
C LEU A 327 -10.83 24.12 -2.21
N ALA A 328 -10.66 22.94 -2.80
CA ALA A 328 -11.80 22.21 -3.32
C ALA A 328 -12.72 21.72 -2.18
N PRO A 329 -14.05 21.64 -2.40
CA PRO A 329 -15.01 21.21 -1.37
C PRO A 329 -14.68 19.88 -0.70
N LEU A 330 -14.21 18.90 -1.49
CA LEU A 330 -13.80 17.59 -1.00
C LEU A 330 -12.57 17.66 -0.09
N ASP A 331 -11.63 18.56 -0.41
CA ASP A 331 -10.41 18.73 0.36
C ASP A 331 -10.69 19.46 1.68
N ILE A 332 -11.60 20.42 1.70
CA ILE A 332 -12.12 21.03 2.94
C ILE A 332 -12.68 19.94 3.86
N SER A 333 -13.55 19.08 3.31
CA SER A 333 -14.11 17.96 4.07
C SER A 333 -13.03 16.97 4.54
N THR A 334 -12.01 16.71 3.73
CA THR A 334 -10.93 15.80 4.09
C THR A 334 -10.04 16.40 5.20
N LEU A 335 -9.71 17.69 5.10
CA LEU A 335 -8.85 18.36 6.08
C LEU A 335 -9.54 18.54 7.44
N PHE A 336 -10.74 19.12 7.43
CA PHE A 336 -11.49 19.40 8.68
C PHE A 336 -12.15 18.13 9.21
N GLY A 337 -12.77 17.30 8.35
CA GLY A 337 -13.44 16.08 8.76
C GLY A 337 -12.51 15.12 9.48
N ASN A 338 -11.38 14.76 8.86
CA ASN A 338 -10.40 13.85 9.49
C ASN A 338 -9.75 14.45 10.75
N ALA A 339 -9.47 15.76 10.75
CA ALA A 339 -8.89 16.42 11.93
C ALA A 339 -9.86 16.38 13.12
N LEU A 340 -11.14 16.69 12.88
CA LEU A 340 -12.17 16.72 13.91
C LEU A 340 -12.60 15.34 14.37
N ASP A 341 -12.67 14.34 13.46
CA ASP A 341 -12.93 12.96 13.85
C ASP A 341 -11.85 12.43 14.78
N ASN A 342 -10.58 12.69 14.47
CA ASN A 342 -9.48 12.32 15.34
C ASN A 342 -9.55 13.01 16.71
N ALA A 343 -9.92 14.30 16.74
CA ALA A 343 -10.07 15.07 17.97
C ALA A 343 -11.20 14.52 18.85
N ILE A 344 -12.37 14.25 18.25
CA ILE A 344 -13.55 13.69 18.93
C ILE A 344 -13.24 12.30 19.48
N GLU A 345 -12.63 11.43 18.68
CA GLU A 345 -12.24 10.07 19.12
C GLU A 345 -11.22 10.08 20.26
N ALA A 346 -10.31 11.04 20.28
CA ALA A 346 -9.37 11.20 21.38
C ALA A 346 -10.05 11.64 22.67
N CYS A 347 -10.98 12.62 22.58
CA CYS A 347 -11.76 13.11 23.71
C CYS A 347 -12.72 12.06 24.31
N GLU A 348 -13.28 11.17 23.51
CA GLU A 348 -14.17 10.10 24.01
C GLU A 348 -13.53 9.20 25.06
N LYS A 349 -12.21 9.07 25.04
CA LYS A 349 -11.44 8.25 25.98
C LYS A 349 -11.29 8.90 27.36
N LEU A 350 -11.63 10.19 27.48
CA LEU A 350 -11.55 10.95 28.72
C LEU A 350 -12.87 10.94 29.49
N PRO A 351 -12.85 11.18 30.82
CA PRO A 351 -14.07 11.40 31.62
C PRO A 351 -14.88 12.60 31.10
N GLN A 352 -16.20 12.58 31.28
CA GLN A 352 -17.05 13.74 30.99
C GLN A 352 -16.61 14.95 31.83
N GLY A 353 -16.63 16.14 31.25
CA GLY A 353 -16.15 17.38 31.89
C GLY A 353 -14.67 17.71 31.62
N GLN A 354 -13.90 16.79 31.06
CA GLN A 354 -12.53 17.04 30.63
C GLN A 354 -12.37 17.04 29.09
N ARG A 355 -13.48 16.95 28.37
CA ARG A 355 -13.50 16.78 26.92
C ARG A 355 -13.66 18.15 26.25
N LEU A 356 -12.61 18.62 25.60
CA LEU A 356 -12.60 19.89 24.90
C LEU A 356 -12.00 19.72 23.50
N VAL A 357 -12.67 20.28 22.50
CA VAL A 357 -12.15 20.41 21.13
C VAL A 357 -12.25 21.88 20.71
N THR A 358 -11.16 22.45 20.25
CA THR A 358 -11.10 23.82 19.73
C THR A 358 -10.60 23.81 18.29
N VAL A 359 -11.29 24.56 17.42
CA VAL A 359 -10.90 24.76 16.01
C VAL A 359 -10.67 26.23 15.76
N LYS A 360 -9.54 26.57 15.18
CA LYS A 360 -9.22 27.94 14.77
C LYS A 360 -8.69 27.95 13.35
N THR A 361 -9.11 28.91 12.56
CA THR A 361 -8.52 29.20 11.27
C THR A 361 -8.09 30.66 11.21
N GLY A 362 -7.13 30.95 10.36
CA GLY A 362 -6.70 32.32 10.16
C GLY A 362 -5.56 32.42 9.16
N ARG A 363 -5.30 33.64 8.70
CA ARG A 363 -4.20 33.92 7.81
C ARG A 363 -2.95 34.27 8.62
N VAL A 364 -1.84 33.59 8.31
CA VAL A 364 -0.52 33.88 8.88
C VAL A 364 0.43 34.18 7.72
N ARG A 365 0.68 35.46 7.44
CA ARG A 365 1.39 35.91 6.23
C ARG A 365 0.68 35.42 4.97
N ASP A 366 1.37 34.66 4.13
CA ASP A 366 0.84 34.09 2.88
C ASP A 366 0.36 32.63 3.06
N MET A 367 0.04 32.24 4.28
CA MET A 367 -0.39 30.90 4.62
C MET A 367 -1.75 30.94 5.30
N LEU A 368 -2.63 30.02 4.91
CA LEU A 368 -3.83 29.65 5.65
C LEU A 368 -3.43 28.69 6.77
N LEU A 369 -3.67 29.08 8.02
CA LEU A 369 -3.51 28.23 9.19
C LEU A 369 -4.84 27.58 9.54
N ILE A 370 -4.84 26.26 9.70
CA ILE A 370 -5.92 25.50 10.35
C ILE A 370 -5.31 24.87 11.61
N LEU A 371 -5.90 25.16 12.75
CA LEU A 371 -5.46 24.69 14.07
C LEU A 371 -6.61 23.93 14.72
N VAL A 372 -6.36 22.66 15.07
CA VAL A 372 -7.28 21.83 15.86
C VAL A 372 -6.57 21.38 17.11
N GLU A 373 -7.17 21.69 18.26
CA GLU A 373 -6.65 21.33 19.58
C GLU A 373 -7.70 20.50 20.31
N ASN A 374 -7.28 19.43 20.96
CA ASN A 374 -8.16 18.62 21.79
C ASN A 374 -7.46 18.12 23.05
N THR A 375 -8.23 17.89 24.08
CA THR A 375 -7.74 17.20 25.28
C THR A 375 -7.48 15.73 24.97
N MET A 376 -6.42 15.16 25.55
CA MET A 376 -6.03 13.76 25.41
C MET A 376 -5.52 13.19 26.73
N ASP A 377 -5.48 11.88 26.86
CA ASP A 377 -4.87 11.22 28.01
C ASP A 377 -3.36 11.56 28.09
N PRO A 378 -2.88 12.17 29.19
CA PRO A 378 -1.48 12.54 29.34
C PRO A 378 -0.50 11.36 29.25
N GLN A 379 -0.98 10.14 29.50
CA GLN A 379 -0.18 8.92 29.43
C GLN A 379 -0.21 8.25 28.05
N ALA A 380 -1.06 8.71 27.14
CA ALA A 380 -1.11 8.17 25.79
C ALA A 380 0.10 8.62 24.96
N PRO A 381 0.82 7.73 24.28
CA PRO A 381 1.92 8.13 23.41
C PRO A 381 1.40 9.05 22.29
N ALA A 382 2.10 10.17 22.06
CA ALA A 382 1.74 11.19 21.06
C ALA A 382 1.60 10.65 19.61
N HIS A 383 1.99 9.39 19.37
CA HIS A 383 1.91 8.65 18.11
C HIS A 383 1.14 7.34 18.25
N ALA A 384 0.14 7.22 19.14
CA ALA A 384 -0.64 6.00 19.28
C ALA A 384 -1.34 5.66 17.95
N ARG A 385 -0.92 4.54 17.34
CA ARG A 385 -1.64 3.91 16.24
C ARG A 385 -3.04 3.55 16.74
N THR A 386 -4.05 3.90 15.95
CA THR A 386 -5.46 3.57 16.20
C THR A 386 -5.64 2.11 16.64
N THR A 387 -6.32 1.91 17.78
CA THR A 387 -6.54 0.62 18.45
C THR A 387 -7.77 -0.15 17.95
N LYS A 388 -8.46 0.30 16.92
CA LYS A 388 -9.62 -0.42 16.35
C LYS A 388 -9.15 -1.53 15.41
N GLY A 389 -9.60 -2.78 15.67
CA GLY A 389 -9.21 -4.03 15.01
C GLY A 389 -9.55 -4.17 13.51
N ASP A 390 -10.10 -3.15 12.87
CA ASP A 390 -10.32 -3.09 11.42
C ASP A 390 -9.25 -2.22 10.76
N THR A 391 -8.13 -2.83 10.48
CA THR A 391 -6.94 -2.23 9.87
C THR A 391 -7.18 -1.68 8.45
N PHE A 392 -8.33 -1.95 7.85
CA PHE A 392 -8.62 -1.60 6.46
C PHE A 392 -9.31 -0.24 6.28
N LEU A 393 -9.98 0.30 7.32
CA LEU A 393 -10.77 1.53 7.22
C LEU A 393 -10.30 2.72 8.09
N HIS A 394 -9.50 2.52 9.15
CA HIS A 394 -9.31 3.52 10.21
C HIS A 394 -7.85 3.96 10.51
N GLY A 395 -6.86 3.57 9.71
CA GLY A 395 -5.46 4.04 9.86
C GLY A 395 -5.06 5.20 8.93
N TYR A 396 -5.95 5.68 8.07
CA TYR A 396 -5.60 6.57 6.95
C TYR A 396 -5.92 8.06 7.18
N GLY A 397 -6.60 8.45 8.26
CA GLY A 397 -7.04 9.82 8.49
C GLY A 397 -5.90 10.85 8.44
N LEU A 398 -4.87 10.69 9.26
CA LEU A 398 -3.70 11.58 9.28
C LEU A 398 -2.86 11.47 7.99
N ALA A 399 -2.78 10.28 7.38
CA ALA A 399 -2.07 10.10 6.12
C ALA A 399 -2.79 10.78 4.96
N ASN A 400 -4.12 10.68 4.90
CA ASN A 400 -4.94 11.38 3.91
C ASN A 400 -4.85 12.90 4.09
N LEU A 401 -4.94 13.38 5.32
CA LEU A 401 -4.82 14.78 5.67
C LEU A 401 -3.47 15.36 5.24
N ARG A 402 -2.35 14.65 5.52
CA ARG A 402 -1.02 15.05 5.06
C ARG A 402 -0.94 15.11 3.54
N ARG A 403 -1.39 14.05 2.87
CA ARG A 403 -1.36 13.99 1.40
C ARG A 403 -2.19 15.10 0.76
N THR A 404 -3.36 15.42 1.31
CA THR A 404 -4.19 16.52 0.84
C THR A 404 -3.48 17.87 1.04
N ALA A 405 -2.90 18.10 2.22
CA ALA A 405 -2.13 19.32 2.49
C ALA A 405 -0.91 19.47 1.58
N GLU A 406 -0.16 18.38 1.37
CA GLU A 406 0.99 18.32 0.45
C GLU A 406 0.59 18.61 -1.00
N GLY A 407 -0.63 18.20 -1.43
CA GLY A 407 -1.18 18.52 -2.75
C GLY A 407 -1.34 20.03 -3.00
N TYR A 408 -1.49 20.81 -1.95
CA TYR A 408 -1.51 22.28 -1.99
C TYR A 408 -0.16 22.93 -1.63
N GLY A 409 0.92 22.14 -1.55
CA GLY A 409 2.24 22.62 -1.12
C GLY A 409 2.34 22.96 0.36
N GLY A 410 1.40 22.48 1.16
CA GLY A 410 1.30 22.74 2.59
C GLY A 410 1.96 21.67 3.46
N HIS A 411 1.95 21.92 4.75
CA HIS A 411 2.56 21.05 5.77
C HIS A 411 1.61 20.80 6.93
N VAL A 412 1.73 19.59 7.53
CA VAL A 412 0.97 19.20 8.71
C VAL A 412 1.92 18.92 9.86
N LEU A 413 1.71 19.61 10.98
CA LEU A 413 2.46 19.44 12.21
C LEU A 413 1.53 18.92 13.31
N THR A 414 2.01 17.97 14.10
CA THR A 414 1.28 17.42 15.25
C THR A 414 2.17 17.46 16.48
N ARG A 415 1.59 17.88 17.61
CA ARG A 415 2.28 17.93 18.91
C ARG A 415 1.32 17.45 20.01
N GLY A 416 1.79 16.59 20.89
CA GLY A 416 1.08 16.19 22.11
C GLY A 416 1.89 16.62 23.32
N GLU A 417 1.36 17.49 24.17
CA GLU A 417 2.04 18.00 25.37
C GLU A 417 1.02 18.41 26.42
N GLY A 418 1.30 18.10 27.69
CA GLY A 418 0.48 18.56 28.80
C GLY A 418 -1.00 18.12 28.78
N GLY A 419 -1.31 16.95 28.16
CA GLY A 419 -2.69 16.47 28.04
C GLY A 419 -3.49 17.14 26.90
N VAL A 420 -2.82 17.89 26.03
CA VAL A 420 -3.41 18.52 24.84
C VAL A 420 -2.73 18.00 23.57
N PHE A 421 -3.51 17.59 22.61
CA PHE A 421 -3.03 17.30 21.26
C PHE A 421 -3.34 18.49 20.35
N THR A 422 -2.33 18.93 19.63
CA THR A 422 -2.39 20.06 18.69
C THR A 422 -2.07 19.56 17.29
N LEU A 423 -2.97 19.78 16.34
CA LEU A 423 -2.79 19.59 14.92
C LEU A 423 -2.76 20.95 14.22
N LYS A 424 -1.69 21.25 13.50
CA LYS A 424 -1.54 22.46 12.68
C LYS A 424 -1.38 22.09 11.22
N ILE A 425 -2.19 22.70 10.37
CA ILE A 425 -2.09 22.60 8.90
C ILE A 425 -1.76 24.00 8.40
N LEU A 426 -0.74 24.12 7.58
CA LEU A 426 -0.32 25.34 6.93
C LEU A 426 -0.40 25.14 5.42
N LEU A 427 -1.22 25.94 4.73
CA LEU A 427 -1.43 25.87 3.28
C LEU A 427 -1.04 27.21 2.66
N PRO A 428 -0.18 27.24 1.63
CA PRO A 428 0.10 28.47 0.88
C PRO A 428 -1.18 29.01 0.23
N ILE A 429 -1.45 30.30 0.42
CA ILE A 429 -2.54 30.98 -0.27
C ILE A 429 -2.02 31.37 -1.66
N PRO A 430 -2.65 30.91 -2.75
CA PRO A 430 -2.22 31.27 -4.10
C PRO A 430 -2.26 32.79 -4.27
N GLN A 431 -1.16 33.39 -4.68
CA GLN A 431 -1.15 34.81 -5.05
C GLN A 431 -1.92 34.93 -6.38
N VAL A 432 -3.06 35.62 -6.34
CA VAL A 432 -3.74 36.01 -7.59
C VAL A 432 -2.84 37.06 -8.24
N GLU A 433 -2.13 36.68 -9.31
CA GLU A 433 -1.46 37.67 -10.16
C GLU A 433 -2.51 38.69 -10.61
N ALA A 434 -2.35 39.95 -10.17
CA ALA A 434 -3.18 41.03 -10.66
C ALA A 434 -3.05 41.07 -12.19
N PRO A 435 -4.16 41.19 -12.93
CA PRO A 435 -4.08 41.27 -14.37
C PRO A 435 -3.17 42.45 -14.75
N ALA A 436 -2.13 42.17 -15.56
CA ALA A 436 -1.21 43.15 -16.04
C ALA A 436 -2.01 44.32 -16.63
N ARG A 437 -1.84 45.52 -16.05
CA ARG A 437 -2.41 46.75 -16.60
C ARG A 437 -2.03 46.83 -18.05
N ALA A 438 -3.00 46.75 -18.94
CA ALA A 438 -2.83 47.06 -20.32
C ALA A 438 -2.15 48.44 -20.43
N GLN A 439 -0.93 48.47 -20.96
CA GLN A 439 -0.26 49.71 -21.31
C GLN A 439 -1.09 50.34 -22.44
N GLU A 440 -1.72 51.46 -22.16
CA GLU A 440 -2.31 52.29 -23.19
C GLU A 440 -1.20 52.71 -24.17
N PRO A 441 -1.42 52.64 -25.48
CA PRO A 441 -0.46 53.14 -26.44
C PRO A 441 -0.44 54.66 -26.37
N VAL A 442 0.70 55.21 -26.03
CA VAL A 442 0.98 56.65 -26.12
C VAL A 442 0.94 57.02 -27.64
N SER A 443 -0.01 57.86 -27.97
CA SER A 443 -0.15 58.53 -29.27
C SER A 443 0.94 59.58 -29.50
#